data_97ad511bb5ce00239c6283de1fc1c340
#
_entry.id   97ad511bb5ce00239c6283de1fc1c340
#
_cell.length_a   1.000
_cell.length_b   1.000
_cell.length_c   1.000
_cell.angle_alpha   90.00
_cell.angle_beta   90.00
_cell.angle_gamma   90.00
#
_symmetry.space_group_name_H-M   'P 1'
#
loop_
_entity.id
_entity.type
_entity.pdbx_description
1 polymer ?
#
loop_
_entity_poly.entity_id
_entity_poly.type
_entity_poly.pdbx_seq_one_letter_code
_entity_poly.pdbx_strand_id
1 'polypeptide(L)' 'MNILAIDVGGTNVKVLVTGQPERRKFPSGRFLTPDTMVSSVREITADWPFDAVSIGVPAPVRRGQVVLDPRNLGPGW' A
#
# COMPACT_ATOMS: atom_id res chain seq x y z
N MET A 1 -2.04 6.92 18.89
CA MET A 1 -2.58 6.69 17.54
C MET A 1 -1.85 5.51 16.88
N ASN A 2 -2.60 4.60 16.34
CA ASN A 2 -2.01 3.49 15.57
C ASN A 2 -2.06 3.83 14.08
N ILE A 3 -0.90 3.76 13.44
CA ILE A 3 -0.76 4.10 12.02
C ILE A 3 -0.45 2.83 11.23
N LEU A 4 -1.25 2.57 10.20
CA LEU A 4 -0.95 1.55 9.21
C LEU A 4 -0.10 2.19 8.11
N ALA A 5 1.13 1.72 7.95
CA ALA A 5 2.02 2.15 6.89
C ALA A 5 1.97 1.14 5.74
N ILE A 6 1.64 1.63 4.55
CA ILE A 6 1.57 0.82 3.33
C ILE A 6 2.68 1.29 2.39
N ASP A 7 3.59 0.38 2.05
CA ASP A 7 4.66 0.64 1.09
C ASP A 7 4.38 -0.16 -0.18
N VAL A 8 3.92 0.54 -1.21
CA VAL A 8 3.61 -0.07 -2.51
C VAL A 8 4.89 -0.13 -3.34
N GLY A 9 5.53 -1.29 -3.37
CA GLY A 9 6.71 -1.51 -4.18
C GLY A 9 6.38 -2.14 -5.54
N GLY A 10 7.35 -2.13 -6.44
CA GLY A 10 7.19 -2.75 -7.76
C GLY A 10 7.09 -4.27 -7.72
N THR A 11 7.59 -4.91 -6.66
CA THR A 11 7.57 -6.37 -6.49
C THR A 11 6.57 -6.80 -5.42
N ASN A 12 6.51 -6.08 -4.31
CA ASN A 12 5.63 -6.41 -3.18
C ASN A 12 5.00 -5.16 -2.61
N VAL A 13 3.81 -5.32 -2.05
CA VAL A 13 3.20 -4.35 -1.14
C VAL A 13 3.52 -4.83 0.28
N LYS A 14 4.10 -3.96 1.09
CA LYS A 14 4.45 -4.26 2.48
C LYS A 14 3.62 -3.39 3.41
N VAL A 15 3.16 -3.96 4.51
CA VAL A 15 2.36 -3.24 5.50
C VAL A 15 2.93 -3.46 6.89
N LEU A 16 2.87 -2.40 7.69
CA LEU A 16 3.30 -2.41 9.08
C LEU A 16 2.35 -1.53 9.87
N VAL A 17 2.03 -1.93 11.09
CA VAL A 17 1.18 -1.15 11.98
C VAL A 17 1.90 -0.86 13.29
N THR A 18 1.60 0.30 13.87
CA THR A 18 2.16 0.71 15.18
C THR A 18 1.97 -0.40 16.21
N GLY A 19 3.05 -0.74 16.91
CA GLY A 19 3.03 -1.73 17.99
C GLY A 19 3.21 -3.18 17.54
N GLN A 20 3.21 -3.45 16.24
CA GLN A 20 3.47 -4.81 15.73
C GLN A 20 4.89 -4.90 15.17
N PRO A 21 5.69 -5.86 15.64
CA PRO A 21 7.08 -6.00 15.19
C PRO A 21 7.21 -6.64 13.82
N GLU A 22 6.21 -7.40 13.38
CA GLU A 22 6.26 -8.10 12.10
C GLU A 22 5.49 -7.34 11.03
N ARG A 23 6.09 -7.23 9.86
CA ARG A 23 5.40 -6.70 8.68
C ARG A 23 4.75 -7.85 7.91
N ARG A 24 3.70 -7.52 7.17
CA ARG A 24 3.04 -8.44 6.25
C ARG A 24 3.23 -7.93 4.83
N LYS A 25 3.13 -8.81 3.85
CA LYS A 25 3.30 -8.42 2.45
C LYS A 25 2.49 -9.32 1.52
N PHE A 26 2.24 -8.80 0.33
CA PHE A 26 1.69 -9.56 -0.79
C PHE A 26 2.34 -9.09 -2.10
N PRO A 27 2.33 -9.92 -3.15
CA PRO A 27 2.92 -9.52 -4.42
C PRO A 27 2.20 -8.33 -5.05
N SER A 28 2.97 -7.39 -5.63
CA SER A 28 2.42 -6.37 -6.51
C SER A 28 2.41 -6.87 -7.96
N GLY A 29 2.84 -6.07 -8.88
CA GLY A 29 2.94 -6.43 -10.27
C GLY A 29 2.03 -5.57 -11.14
N ARG A 30 2.17 -5.75 -12.46
CA ARG A 30 1.52 -4.88 -13.44
C ARG A 30 -0.01 -4.94 -13.45
N PHE A 31 -0.61 -5.87 -12.75
CA PHE A 31 -2.07 -5.95 -12.63
C PHE A 31 -2.59 -5.35 -11.33
N LEU A 32 -1.70 -4.88 -10.44
CA LEU A 32 -2.10 -4.27 -9.18
C LEU A 32 -2.64 -2.87 -9.43
N THR A 33 -3.92 -2.67 -9.19
CA THR A 33 -4.57 -1.36 -9.21
C THR A 33 -4.79 -0.86 -7.80
N PRO A 34 -5.12 0.44 -7.60
CA PRO A 34 -5.48 0.92 -6.26
C PRO A 34 -6.61 0.13 -5.61
N ASP A 35 -7.63 -0.24 -6.37
CA ASP A 35 -8.76 -1.02 -5.83
C ASP A 35 -8.34 -2.40 -5.36
N THR A 36 -7.55 -3.12 -6.14
CA THR A 36 -7.06 -4.44 -5.75
C THR A 36 -6.07 -4.35 -4.60
N MET A 37 -5.25 -3.30 -4.57
CA MET A 37 -4.33 -3.05 -3.46
C MET A 37 -5.11 -2.83 -2.16
N VAL A 38 -6.12 -1.98 -2.17
CA VAL A 38 -6.95 -1.72 -0.98
C VAL A 38 -7.64 -2.98 -0.50
N SER A 39 -8.21 -3.77 -1.40
CA SER A 39 -8.87 -5.04 -1.05
C SER A 39 -7.90 -6.01 -0.37
N SER A 40 -6.71 -6.17 -0.93
CA SER A 40 -5.69 -7.06 -0.38
C SER A 40 -5.17 -6.57 0.96
N VAL A 41 -4.95 -5.25 1.11
CA VAL A 41 -4.54 -4.67 2.40
C VAL A 41 -5.59 -4.91 3.47
N ARG A 42 -6.86 -4.69 3.17
CA ARG A 42 -7.94 -4.95 4.12
C ARG A 42 -7.98 -6.40 4.58
N GLU A 43 -7.73 -7.32 3.66
CA GLU A 43 -7.73 -8.75 3.97
C GLU A 43 -6.59 -9.12 4.92
N ILE A 44 -5.36 -8.68 4.63
CA ILE A 44 -4.20 -9.06 5.45
C ILE A 44 -4.07 -8.26 6.74
N THR A 45 -4.81 -7.16 6.91
CA THR A 45 -4.78 -6.32 8.11
C THR A 45 -6.05 -6.40 8.94
N ALA A 46 -6.93 -7.36 8.67
CA ALA A 46 -8.24 -7.45 9.31
C ALA A 46 -8.17 -7.57 10.84
N ASP A 47 -7.09 -8.15 11.38
CA ASP A 47 -6.86 -8.31 12.81
C ASP A 47 -6.01 -7.19 13.44
N TRP A 48 -5.61 -6.19 12.65
CA TRP A 48 -4.79 -5.07 13.16
C TRP A 48 -5.64 -3.82 13.42
N PRO A 49 -5.55 -3.22 14.62
CA PRO A 49 -6.20 -1.95 14.89
C PRO A 49 -5.35 -0.78 14.35
N PHE A 50 -5.98 0.15 13.63
CA PHE A 50 -5.32 1.39 13.22
C PHE A 50 -6.35 2.52 13.07
N ASP A 51 -5.87 3.76 13.24
CA ASP A 51 -6.68 4.99 13.20
C ASP A 51 -6.37 5.82 11.97
N ALA A 52 -5.18 5.65 11.42
CA ALA A 52 -4.70 6.43 10.28
C ALA A 52 -3.90 5.54 9.34
N VAL A 53 -3.77 5.97 8.09
CA VAL A 53 -3.05 5.23 7.05
C VAL A 53 -2.05 6.17 6.38
N SER A 54 -0.83 5.66 6.18
CA SER A 54 0.22 6.32 5.41
C SER A 54 0.57 5.42 4.23
N ILE A 55 0.61 5.98 3.02
CA ILE A 55 0.87 5.21 1.80
C ILE A 55 2.06 5.80 1.05
N GLY A 56 3.05 4.95 0.74
CA GLY A 56 4.12 5.27 -0.19
C GLY A 56 3.91 4.52 -1.50
N VAL A 57 4.08 5.21 -2.63
CA VAL A 57 3.94 4.63 -3.97
C VAL A 57 5.21 4.86 -4.79
N PRO A 58 5.58 3.95 -5.72
CA PRO A 58 6.78 4.08 -6.54
C PRO A 58 6.53 4.99 -7.76
N ALA A 59 6.04 6.20 -7.51
CA ALA A 59 5.69 7.17 -8.55
C ALA A 59 5.82 8.58 -8.01
N PRO A 60 6.04 9.59 -8.88
CA PRO A 60 6.02 10.99 -8.46
C PRO A 60 4.65 11.36 -7.89
N VAL A 61 4.65 12.01 -6.74
CA VAL A 61 3.42 12.49 -6.08
C VAL A 61 3.51 14.00 -5.93
N ARG A 62 2.45 14.69 -6.30
CA ARG A 62 2.33 16.14 -6.15
C ARG A 62 0.98 16.47 -5.54
N ARG A 63 0.99 17.19 -4.42
CA ARG A 63 -0.23 17.60 -3.70
C ARG A 63 -1.16 16.43 -3.39
N GLY A 64 -0.58 15.29 -2.98
CA GLY A 64 -1.34 14.09 -2.64
C GLY A 64 -1.85 13.28 -3.82
N GLN A 65 -1.44 13.62 -5.05
CA GLN A 65 -1.87 12.92 -6.26
C GLN A 65 -0.69 12.33 -7.00
N VAL A 66 -0.87 11.10 -7.50
CA VAL A 66 0.12 10.44 -8.36
C VAL A 66 0.11 11.13 -9.72
N VAL A 67 1.28 11.61 -10.15
CA VAL A 67 1.42 12.37 -11.40
C VAL A 67 1.52 11.44 -12.61
N LEU A 68 2.20 10.30 -12.46
CA LEU A 68 2.37 9.29 -13.50
C LEU A 68 2.10 7.92 -12.88
N ASP A 69 1.43 7.03 -13.61
CA ASP A 69 1.22 5.68 -13.14
C ASP A 69 2.57 4.95 -12.97
N PRO A 70 2.74 4.17 -11.89
CA PRO A 70 3.94 3.35 -11.69
C PRO A 70 4.10 2.34 -12.82
N ARG A 71 5.34 2.18 -13.31
CA ARG A 71 5.63 1.31 -14.46
C ARG A 71 5.30 -0.16 -14.23
N ASN A 72 5.51 -0.65 -13.03
CA ASN A 72 5.40 -2.07 -12.70
C ASN A 72 4.06 -2.44 -12.08
N LEU A 73 3.10 -1.52 -12.11
CA LEU A 73 1.77 -1.71 -11.53
C LEU A 73 0.69 -1.55 -12.59
N GLY A 74 -0.54 -1.94 -12.24
CA GLY A 74 -1.68 -1.69 -13.08
C GLY A 74 -2.04 -0.20 -13.12
N PRO A 75 -3.03 0.20 -13.93
CA PRO A 75 -3.41 1.60 -14.09
C PRO A 75 -4.25 2.12 -12.92
N GLY A 76 -4.47 3.43 -12.90
CA GLY A 76 -5.41 4.07 -11.99
C GLY A 76 -4.79 4.68 -10.74
N TRP A 77 -3.49 4.66 -10.65
CA TRP A 77 -2.80 5.26 -9.52
C TRP A 77 -2.76 6.79 -9.62
#